data_e36831600b5d310823ceb9a5890b2024
#
_entry.id   e36831600b5d310823ceb9a5890b2024
#
_cell.length_a   1.000
_cell.length_b   1.000
_cell.length_c   1.000
_cell.angle_alpha   90.00
_cell.angle_beta   90.00
_cell.angle_gamma   90.00
#
_symmetry.space_group_name_H-M   'P 1'
#
loop_
_entity.id
_entity.type
_entity.pdbx_description
1 polymer ?
#
loop_
_entity_poly.entity_id
_entity_poly.type
_entity_poly.pdbx_seq_one_letter_code
_entity_poly.pdbx_strand_id
1 'polypeptide(L)'
;MISERVIYHDVADDILTDFHPWLKSNYFPADQELCAIARAYSRRSKHPILFGTMVTGEQFIEDEKREEINQKFDPLSTDMETAGVAHVCYVNRIPFLAVRTITDTVTHQGIETFDQNCEAASEISAEIVLGILGQLD
;
A
#
# COMPACT_ATOMS: atom_id res chain seq x y z
N MET A 1 4.31 -5.46 -4.21
CA MET A 1 3.73 -4.19 -4.74
C MET A 1 4.31 -3.01 -3.99
N ILE A 2 4.34 -1.86 -4.64
CA ILE A 2 4.85 -0.60 -4.07
C ILE A 2 3.79 0.48 -4.24
N SER A 3 3.53 1.26 -3.17
CA SER A 3 2.54 2.33 -3.20
C SER A 3 3.04 3.53 -4.02
N GLU A 4 2.18 4.09 -4.87
CA GLU A 4 2.34 5.44 -5.41
C GLU A 4 1.53 6.45 -4.60
N ARG A 5 0.43 5.96 -4.02
CA ARG A 5 -0.46 6.69 -3.13
C ARG A 5 -1.29 5.72 -2.30
N VAL A 6 -1.72 6.19 -1.15
CA VAL A 6 -2.55 5.41 -0.22
C VAL A 6 -3.79 6.21 0.16
N ILE A 7 -4.91 5.53 0.39
CA ILE A 7 -6.15 6.15 0.84
C ILE A 7 -6.88 5.22 1.80
N TYR A 8 -7.63 5.78 2.76
CA TYR A 8 -8.64 5.05 3.50
C TYR A 8 -9.87 4.81 2.62
N HIS A 9 -10.36 3.59 2.55
CA HIS A 9 -11.56 3.29 1.78
C HIS A 9 -12.86 3.45 2.59
N ASP A 10 -12.77 3.52 3.91
CA ASP A 10 -13.87 3.55 4.88
C ASP A 10 -13.99 4.88 5.66
N VAL A 11 -13.22 5.90 5.29
CA VAL A 11 -13.31 7.26 5.83
C VAL A 11 -14.09 8.13 4.86
N ALA A 12 -14.95 9.02 5.38
CA ALA A 12 -15.72 9.97 4.57
C ALA A 12 -14.81 10.88 3.75
N ASP A 13 -15.20 11.14 2.50
CA ASP A 13 -14.33 11.75 1.48
C ASP A 13 -13.82 13.17 1.84
N ASP A 14 -14.53 13.90 2.67
CA ASP A 14 -14.24 15.30 3.04
C ASP A 14 -13.51 15.44 4.40
N ILE A 15 -13.60 14.45 5.28
CA ILE A 15 -13.07 14.55 6.64
C ILE A 15 -11.57 14.89 6.65
N LEU A 16 -10.78 14.22 5.84
CA LEU A 16 -9.33 14.46 5.85
C LEU A 16 -8.95 15.83 5.29
N THR A 17 -9.61 16.27 4.22
CA THR A 17 -9.33 17.56 3.60
C THR A 17 -9.85 18.74 4.44
N ASP A 18 -10.94 18.56 5.17
CA ASP A 18 -11.52 19.59 6.04
C ASP A 18 -10.67 19.82 7.30
N PHE A 19 -10.11 18.76 7.87
CA PHE A 19 -9.30 18.85 9.08
C PHE A 19 -7.79 19.00 8.82
N HIS A 20 -7.34 18.76 7.60
CA HIS A 20 -5.96 18.96 7.18
C HIS A 20 -5.90 19.95 6.01
N PRO A 21 -5.86 21.26 6.26
CA PRO A 21 -5.96 22.29 5.21
C PRO A 21 -4.84 22.24 4.17
N TRP A 22 -3.74 21.56 4.44
CA TRP A 22 -2.67 21.33 3.48
C TRP A 22 -2.83 20.03 2.67
N LEU A 23 -3.77 19.13 3.04
CA LEU A 23 -4.09 17.93 2.29
C LEU A 23 -5.08 18.28 1.18
N LYS A 24 -4.61 18.31 -0.06
CA LYS A 24 -5.41 18.72 -1.23
C LYS A 24 -6.29 17.59 -1.79
N SER A 25 -6.11 16.38 -1.34
CA SER A 25 -6.90 15.21 -1.73
C SER A 25 -6.91 14.20 -0.60
N ASN A 26 -7.81 13.21 -0.65
CA ASN A 26 -7.87 12.14 0.35
C ASN A 26 -6.74 11.10 0.21
N TYR A 27 -5.88 11.27 -0.79
CA TYR A 27 -4.73 10.38 -1.02
C TYR A 27 -3.47 10.92 -0.34
N PHE A 28 -2.79 10.04 0.39
CA PHE A 28 -1.44 10.28 0.88
C PHE A 28 -0.44 9.82 -0.19
N PRO A 29 0.27 10.74 -0.85
CA PRO A 29 1.23 10.37 -1.88
C PRO A 29 2.46 9.70 -1.25
N ALA A 30 2.99 8.69 -1.92
CA ALA A 30 4.33 8.20 -1.60
C ALA A 30 5.40 9.23 -2.00
N ASP A 31 6.55 9.16 -1.34
CA ASP A 31 7.67 10.03 -1.65
C ASP A 31 8.21 9.75 -3.06
N GLN A 32 8.42 10.81 -3.85
CA GLN A 32 8.82 10.69 -5.26
C GLN A 32 10.24 10.14 -5.42
N GLU A 33 11.15 10.49 -4.54
CA GLU A 33 12.52 10.01 -4.58
C GLU A 33 12.58 8.53 -4.23
N LEU A 34 11.90 8.11 -3.15
CA LEU A 34 11.76 6.71 -2.79
C LEU A 34 11.07 5.88 -3.90
N CYS A 35 10.05 6.43 -4.55
CA CYS A 35 9.41 5.80 -5.71
C CYS A 35 10.39 5.63 -6.89
N ALA A 36 11.22 6.64 -7.17
CA ALA A 36 12.20 6.55 -8.26
C ALA A 36 13.27 5.47 -7.98
N ILE A 37 13.77 5.41 -6.74
CA ILE A 37 14.70 4.38 -6.28
C ILE A 37 14.06 2.98 -6.40
N ALA A 38 12.82 2.83 -5.94
CA ALA A 38 12.09 1.57 -6.02
C ALA A 38 11.86 1.13 -7.48
N ARG A 39 11.58 2.07 -8.39
CA ARG A 39 11.47 1.77 -9.83
C ARG A 39 12.81 1.36 -10.45
N ALA A 40 13.91 1.96 -10.03
CA ALA A 40 15.25 1.54 -10.48
C ALA A 40 15.57 0.12 -9.98
N TYR A 41 15.23 -0.19 -8.71
CA TYR A 41 15.37 -1.52 -8.15
C TYR A 41 14.51 -2.56 -8.85
N SER A 42 13.24 -2.24 -9.19
CA SER A 42 12.29 -3.18 -9.78
C SER A 42 12.78 -3.79 -11.09
N ARG A 43 13.61 -3.07 -11.86
CA ARG A 43 14.15 -3.54 -13.15
C ARG A 43 15.13 -4.71 -13.02
N ARG A 44 15.68 -4.92 -11.82
CA ARG A 44 16.65 -6.00 -11.52
C ARG A 44 16.17 -6.97 -10.45
N SER A 45 14.98 -6.73 -9.90
CA SER A 45 14.35 -7.63 -8.94
C SER A 45 13.98 -8.96 -9.59
N LYS A 46 14.22 -10.07 -8.90
CA LYS A 46 13.74 -11.39 -9.32
C LYS A 46 12.22 -11.56 -9.14
N HIS A 47 11.61 -10.68 -8.32
CA HIS A 47 10.18 -10.67 -8.09
C HIS A 47 9.50 -9.61 -8.95
N PRO A 48 8.34 -9.90 -9.54
CA PRO A 48 7.55 -8.89 -10.24
C PRO A 48 7.05 -7.83 -9.24
N ILE A 49 7.30 -6.55 -9.55
CA ILE A 49 6.91 -5.43 -8.69
C ILE A 49 5.94 -4.54 -9.44
N LEU A 50 4.73 -4.38 -8.90
CA LEU A 50 3.70 -3.49 -9.41
C LEU A 50 3.67 -2.21 -8.58
N PHE A 51 3.34 -1.09 -9.22
CA PHE A 51 3.22 0.23 -8.62
C PHE A 51 1.80 0.75 -8.79
N GLY A 52 1.20 1.28 -7.73
CA GLY A 52 -0.14 1.83 -7.82
C GLY A 52 -0.76 2.24 -6.48
N THR A 53 -2.07 2.36 -6.48
CA THR A 53 -2.86 2.74 -5.31
C THR A 53 -3.00 1.56 -4.35
N MET A 54 -2.83 1.82 -3.05
CA MET A 54 -3.20 0.90 -1.97
C MET A 54 -4.34 1.51 -1.16
N VAL A 55 -5.28 0.68 -0.71
CA VAL A 55 -6.39 1.13 0.13
C VAL A 55 -6.37 0.43 1.48
N THR A 56 -6.72 1.18 2.51
CA THR A 56 -6.71 0.71 3.91
C THR A 56 -8.07 0.91 4.55
N GLY A 57 -8.51 -0.02 5.37
CA GLY A 57 -9.70 0.10 6.21
C GLY A 57 -9.67 -0.81 7.42
N GLU A 58 -10.64 -0.65 8.31
CA GLU A 58 -10.69 -1.31 9.63
C GLU A 58 -11.27 -2.73 9.58
N GLN A 59 -11.57 -3.26 8.39
CA GLN A 59 -12.22 -4.57 8.24
C GLN A 59 -11.48 -5.45 7.24
N PHE A 60 -11.43 -6.74 7.52
CA PHE A 60 -11.06 -7.75 6.52
C PHE A 60 -12.10 -7.74 5.40
N ILE A 61 -11.67 -7.60 4.14
CA ILE A 61 -12.55 -7.37 3.01
C ILE A 61 -12.94 -8.69 2.36
N GLU A 62 -14.25 -8.97 2.38
CA GLU A 62 -14.90 -10.09 1.70
C GLU A 62 -15.61 -9.61 0.40
N ASP A 63 -16.13 -10.55 -0.38
CA ASP A 63 -16.48 -10.39 -1.79
C ASP A 63 -17.31 -9.16 -2.19
N GLU A 64 -18.42 -8.86 -1.50
CA GLU A 64 -19.30 -7.75 -1.89
C GLU A 64 -18.62 -6.39 -1.76
N LYS A 65 -17.93 -6.17 -0.65
CA LYS A 65 -17.20 -4.91 -0.43
C LYS A 65 -15.97 -4.77 -1.33
N ARG A 66 -15.39 -5.89 -1.74
CA ARG A 66 -14.23 -5.90 -2.66
C ARG A 66 -14.59 -5.26 -4.00
N GLU A 67 -15.75 -5.59 -4.55
CA GLU A 67 -16.19 -5.04 -5.82
C GLU A 67 -16.41 -3.52 -5.74
N GLU A 68 -17.06 -3.03 -4.68
CA GLU A 68 -17.25 -1.59 -4.45
C GLU A 68 -15.92 -0.84 -4.35
N ILE A 69 -14.96 -1.39 -3.60
CA ILE A 69 -13.63 -0.81 -3.43
C ILE A 69 -12.89 -0.78 -4.77
N ASN A 70 -12.94 -1.87 -5.55
CA ASN A 70 -12.30 -1.95 -6.85
C ASN A 70 -12.89 -0.93 -7.83
N GLN A 71 -14.21 -0.78 -7.86
CA GLN A 71 -14.87 0.19 -8.73
C GLN A 71 -14.55 1.64 -8.36
N LYS A 72 -14.43 1.94 -7.05
CA LYS A 72 -14.19 3.30 -6.57
C LYS A 72 -12.72 3.72 -6.66
N PHE A 73 -11.78 2.82 -6.37
CA PHE A 73 -10.38 3.17 -6.15
C PHE A 73 -9.41 2.53 -7.14
N ASP A 74 -9.81 1.48 -7.86
CA ASP A 74 -8.94 0.66 -8.72
C ASP A 74 -7.58 0.32 -8.05
N PRO A 75 -7.61 -0.26 -6.82
CA PRO A 75 -6.41 -0.47 -6.04
C PRO A 75 -5.66 -1.73 -6.46
N LEU A 76 -4.36 -1.75 -6.21
CA LEU A 76 -3.55 -2.97 -6.31
C LEU A 76 -3.77 -3.90 -5.11
N SER A 77 -4.04 -3.32 -3.94
CA SER A 77 -4.26 -4.08 -2.70
C SER A 77 -5.13 -3.35 -1.70
N THR A 78 -5.70 -4.15 -0.81
CA THR A 78 -6.40 -3.71 0.41
C THR A 78 -5.64 -4.23 1.62
N ASP A 79 -5.48 -3.40 2.63
CA ASP A 79 -4.86 -3.73 3.90
C ASP A 79 -5.53 -2.99 5.08
N MET A 80 -4.99 -3.16 6.29
CA MET A 80 -5.55 -2.56 7.51
C MET A 80 -4.59 -1.57 8.20
N GLU A 81 -3.40 -1.29 7.65
CA GLU A 81 -2.36 -0.51 8.33
C GLU A 81 -1.76 0.63 7.52
N THR A 82 -1.64 0.45 6.21
CA THR A 82 -0.78 1.30 5.36
C THR A 82 -1.18 2.76 5.40
N ALA A 83 -2.47 3.10 5.30
CA ALA A 83 -2.91 4.50 5.34
C ALA A 83 -2.70 5.14 6.71
N GLY A 84 -2.78 4.39 7.80
CA GLY A 84 -2.47 4.90 9.14
C GLY A 84 -1.01 5.36 9.24
N VAL A 85 -0.09 4.56 8.76
CA VAL A 85 1.35 4.92 8.71
C VAL A 85 1.58 6.10 7.75
N ALA A 86 1.01 6.04 6.54
CA ALA A 86 1.12 7.11 5.55
C ALA A 86 0.61 8.46 6.10
N HIS A 87 -0.51 8.45 6.81
CA HIS A 87 -1.10 9.63 7.43
C HIS A 87 -0.17 10.25 8.47
N VAL A 88 0.38 9.44 9.38
CA VAL A 88 1.35 9.92 10.37
C VAL A 88 2.60 10.49 9.69
N CYS A 89 3.15 9.81 8.69
CA CYS A 89 4.28 10.30 7.92
C CYS A 89 3.97 11.64 7.22
N TYR A 90 2.80 11.75 6.60
CA TYR A 90 2.36 12.96 5.92
C TYR A 90 2.28 14.17 6.87
N VAL A 91 1.61 14.01 8.02
CA VAL A 91 1.47 15.08 9.02
C VAL A 91 2.82 15.52 9.56
N ASN A 92 3.77 14.60 9.73
CA ASN A 92 5.11 14.88 10.26
C ASN A 92 6.14 15.21 9.16
N ARG A 93 5.74 15.25 7.89
CA ARG A 93 6.63 15.50 6.74
C ARG A 93 7.78 14.52 6.65
N ILE A 94 7.50 13.25 6.93
CA ILE A 94 8.44 12.14 6.82
C ILE A 94 8.23 11.48 5.44
N PRO A 95 9.30 11.29 4.63
CA PRO A 95 9.20 10.51 3.40
C PRO A 95 8.62 9.12 3.65
N PHE A 96 7.66 8.71 2.82
CA PHE A 96 6.93 7.46 2.99
C PHE A 96 6.89 6.66 1.69
N LEU A 97 7.08 5.36 1.81
CA LEU A 97 6.85 4.37 0.76
C LEU A 97 6.36 3.06 1.38
N ALA A 98 5.30 2.47 0.87
CA ALA A 98 4.86 1.15 1.31
C ALA A 98 5.28 0.06 0.33
N VAL A 99 5.75 -1.05 0.88
CA VAL A 99 6.03 -2.31 0.18
C VAL A 99 5.13 -3.39 0.77
N ARG A 100 4.33 -4.04 -0.08
CA ARG A 100 3.42 -5.12 0.32
C ARG A 100 3.55 -6.32 -0.61
N THR A 101 3.36 -7.51 -0.09
CA THR A 101 3.23 -8.74 -0.87
C THR A 101 1.82 -9.30 -0.66
N ILE A 102 1.18 -9.73 -1.74
CA ILE A 102 -0.16 -10.32 -1.69
C ILE A 102 -0.08 -11.70 -1.05
N THR A 103 -0.93 -11.95 -0.07
CA THR A 103 -1.08 -13.22 0.63
C THR A 103 -2.32 -13.99 0.18
N ASP A 104 -3.36 -13.26 -0.23
CA ASP A 104 -4.63 -13.81 -0.70
C ASP A 104 -5.17 -13.01 -1.89
N THR A 105 -6.04 -13.64 -2.67
CA THR A 105 -6.65 -13.06 -3.86
C THR A 105 -8.13 -13.46 -3.96
N VAL A 106 -8.86 -12.96 -4.96
CA VAL A 106 -10.26 -13.32 -5.22
C VAL A 106 -10.46 -14.83 -5.39
N THR A 107 -9.48 -15.52 -5.95
CA THR A 107 -9.53 -16.98 -6.21
C THR A 107 -8.93 -17.83 -5.09
N HIS A 108 -8.18 -17.21 -4.18
CA HIS A 108 -7.51 -17.85 -3.05
C HIS A 108 -7.75 -17.00 -1.82
N GLN A 109 -8.90 -17.22 -1.18
CA GLN A 109 -9.41 -16.39 -0.11
C GLN A 109 -9.28 -17.05 1.26
N GLY A 110 -9.38 -16.20 2.29
CA GLY A 110 -9.57 -16.58 3.68
C GLY A 110 -8.29 -16.62 4.51
N ILE A 111 -8.51 -16.73 5.81
CA ILE A 111 -7.47 -16.71 6.84
C ILE A 111 -6.46 -17.84 6.63
N GLU A 112 -6.92 -19.03 6.22
CA GLU A 112 -6.03 -20.17 5.99
C GLU A 112 -5.03 -19.91 4.86
N THR A 113 -5.45 -19.26 3.77
CA THR A 113 -4.56 -18.88 2.66
C THR A 113 -3.59 -17.79 3.09
N PHE A 114 -4.04 -16.84 3.89
CA PHE A 114 -3.19 -15.82 4.50
C PHE A 114 -2.10 -16.47 5.36
N ASP A 115 -2.47 -17.35 6.29
CA ASP A 115 -1.53 -18.02 7.20
C ASP A 115 -0.48 -18.87 6.46
N GLN A 116 -0.90 -19.59 5.41
CA GLN A 116 0.00 -20.42 4.58
C GLN A 116 1.02 -19.57 3.80
N ASN A 117 0.64 -18.37 3.35
CA ASN A 117 1.48 -17.55 2.48
C ASN A 117 2.26 -16.46 3.24
N CYS A 118 1.90 -16.19 4.51
CA CYS A 118 2.41 -15.05 5.27
C CYS A 118 3.94 -15.05 5.41
N GLU A 119 4.54 -16.22 5.70
CA GLU A 119 6.00 -16.34 5.87
C GLU A 119 6.73 -16.01 4.56
N ALA A 120 6.37 -16.67 3.46
CA ALA A 120 6.98 -16.45 2.15
C ALA A 120 6.75 -15.01 1.64
N ALA A 121 5.55 -14.45 1.86
CA ALA A 121 5.23 -13.06 1.50
C ALA A 121 6.07 -12.05 2.30
N SER A 122 6.31 -12.33 3.59
CA SER A 122 7.13 -11.49 4.46
C SER A 122 8.59 -11.50 4.03
N GLU A 123 9.14 -12.66 3.67
CA GLU A 123 10.50 -12.79 3.13
C GLU A 123 10.68 -11.98 1.83
N ILE A 124 9.73 -12.06 0.90
CA ILE A 124 9.74 -11.29 -0.35
C ILE A 124 9.70 -9.79 -0.05
N SER A 125 8.82 -9.35 0.86
CA SER A 125 8.73 -7.94 1.24
C SER A 125 10.03 -7.44 1.86
N ALA A 126 10.61 -8.22 2.78
CA ALA A 126 11.88 -7.88 3.43
C ALA A 126 13.03 -7.76 2.41
N GLU A 127 13.14 -8.71 1.47
CA GLU A 127 14.14 -8.66 0.41
C GLU A 127 14.02 -7.39 -0.45
N ILE A 128 12.79 -7.03 -0.85
CA ILE A 128 12.53 -5.84 -1.65
C ILE A 128 12.88 -4.57 -0.87
N VAL A 129 12.49 -4.48 0.40
CA VAL A 129 12.81 -3.34 1.27
C VAL A 129 14.30 -3.19 1.43
N LEU A 130 15.03 -4.27 1.76
CA LEU A 130 16.49 -4.24 1.89
C LEU A 130 17.18 -3.86 0.57
N GLY A 131 16.66 -4.34 -0.55
CA GLY A 131 17.16 -4.00 -1.87
C GLY A 131 16.97 -2.52 -2.25
N ILE A 132 15.88 -1.90 -1.81
CA ILE A 132 15.63 -0.45 -1.98
C ILE A 132 16.52 0.35 -1.04
N LEU A 133 16.58 -0.03 0.24
CA LEU A 133 17.43 0.64 1.25
C LEU A 133 18.91 0.64 0.87
N GLY A 134 19.40 -0.45 0.27
CA GLY A 134 20.78 -0.53 -0.21
C GLY A 134 21.12 0.40 -1.39
N GLN A 135 20.17 1.22 -1.85
CA GLN A 135 20.34 2.24 -2.89
C GLN A 135 20.15 3.66 -2.37
N LEU A 136 19.82 3.80 -1.10
CA LEU A 136 19.83 5.09 -0.41
C LEU A 136 21.27 5.41 -0.03
N ASP A 137 21.84 6.48 -0.61
CA ASP A 137 23.14 7.03 -0.25
C ASP A 137 23.06 7.92 0.99
#